data_2736f246b7f41b3cf6dcb4bb6410ff1a
#
_entry.id   2736f246b7f41b3cf6dcb4bb6410ff1a
#
_cell.length_a   1.000
_cell.length_b   1.000
_cell.length_c   1.000
_cell.angle_alpha   90.00
_cell.angle_beta   90.00
_cell.angle_gamma   90.00
#
_symmetry.space_group_name_H-M   'P 1'
#
loop_
_entity.id
_entity.type
_entity.pdbx_description
1 polymer ?
#
loop_
_entity_poly.entity_id
_entity_poly.type
_entity_poly.pdbx_seq_one_letter_code
_entity_poly.pdbx_strand_id
1 'polypeptide(L)'
;MKLSAKYTSLKGLSSYVKNGSSIGIGGHHFARLPIALINAVLKKNPKNLEFISWSGGLALELFLQKNSVKKIQICFSSLDIFGLAPTFRKVCEDQSIPVIDWSALGLIKALRASQQNIDSEIFQYPWGSDLPDKTNFCKKFKDPKTGNIFAIVPSLKVENFLLHATRADEDGNVEIHGPRALDTIMAGASKNILVTVDKIVSRQTLIKEQRGSLISKNFITAIAECPFGAYPTSSVPYYITDYEDLGKAFEHSPILIGDSFKKNKSFLVKSNNLESNKFIRHFNNKKNRIL
;
A
#
# COMPACT_ATOMS: atom_id res chain seq x y z
N MET A 1 -0.76 -26.64 -12.12
CA MET A 1 0.19 -25.88 -11.26
C MET A 1 -0.27 -26.03 -9.81
N LYS A 2 0.59 -26.59 -8.93
CA LYS A 2 0.28 -26.74 -7.50
C LYS A 2 0.74 -25.46 -6.79
N LEU A 3 -0.17 -24.78 -6.12
CA LEU A 3 0.13 -23.56 -5.39
C LEU A 3 0.72 -23.86 -4.01
N SER A 4 1.63 -23.01 -3.53
CA SER A 4 2.19 -23.09 -2.18
C SER A 4 1.11 -22.83 -1.10
N ALA A 5 1.39 -23.22 0.14
CA ALA A 5 0.48 -23.02 1.29
C ALA A 5 0.21 -21.52 1.61
N LYS A 6 0.95 -20.59 1.00
CA LYS A 6 0.76 -19.15 1.13
C LYS A 6 -0.49 -18.62 0.41
N TYR A 7 -1.02 -19.38 -0.53
CA TYR A 7 -2.20 -18.98 -1.30
C TYR A 7 -3.48 -19.17 -0.49
N THR A 8 -4.28 -18.12 -0.41
CA THR A 8 -5.52 -18.08 0.35
C THR A 8 -6.57 -17.24 -0.36
N SER A 9 -7.74 -17.09 0.23
CA SER A 9 -8.79 -16.18 -0.23
C SER A 9 -8.56 -14.74 0.27
N LEU A 10 -9.22 -13.77 -0.36
CA LEU A 10 -9.24 -12.38 0.11
C LEU A 10 -9.76 -12.28 1.55
N LYS A 11 -10.74 -13.11 1.94
CA LYS A 11 -11.23 -13.24 3.32
C LYS A 11 -10.14 -13.76 4.26
N GLY A 12 -9.33 -14.71 3.81
CA GLY A 12 -8.15 -15.21 4.54
C GLY A 12 -7.14 -14.11 4.81
N LEU A 13 -6.75 -13.32 3.78
CA LEU A 13 -5.86 -12.17 3.93
C LEU A 13 -6.40 -11.17 4.97
N SER A 14 -7.67 -10.77 4.82
CA SER A 14 -8.25 -9.78 5.73
C SER A 14 -8.32 -10.24 7.19
N SER A 15 -8.15 -11.54 7.47
CA SER A 15 -8.20 -12.09 8.84
C SER A 15 -6.94 -11.79 9.67
N TYR A 16 -5.84 -11.40 9.04
CA TYR A 16 -4.62 -11.00 9.72
C TYR A 16 -4.76 -9.65 10.43
N VAL A 17 -5.55 -8.73 9.87
CA VAL A 17 -5.74 -7.40 10.45
C VAL A 17 -6.72 -7.49 11.62
N LYS A 18 -6.22 -7.23 12.82
CA LYS A 18 -6.98 -7.24 14.08
C LYS A 18 -7.17 -5.82 14.62
N ASN A 19 -8.05 -5.66 15.58
CA ASN A 19 -8.16 -4.41 16.33
C ASN A 19 -6.81 -4.04 16.95
N GLY A 20 -6.44 -2.78 16.85
CA GLY A 20 -5.19 -2.27 17.41
C GLY A 20 -3.94 -2.52 16.56
N SER A 21 -4.02 -3.30 15.49
CA SER A 21 -2.89 -3.57 14.59
C SER A 21 -2.36 -2.30 13.93
N SER A 22 -1.06 -2.25 13.65
CA SER A 22 -0.51 -1.32 12.67
C SER A 22 -0.64 -1.89 11.26
N ILE A 23 -1.00 -1.02 10.31
CA ILE A 23 -1.14 -1.35 8.89
C ILE A 23 -0.27 -0.46 8.03
N GLY A 24 0.59 -1.07 7.22
CA GLY A 24 1.31 -0.43 6.13
C GLY A 24 0.52 -0.56 4.83
N ILE A 25 0.54 0.48 3.99
CA ILE A 25 -0.16 0.47 2.70
C ILE A 25 0.86 0.60 1.58
N GLY A 26 0.83 -0.35 0.66
CA GLY A 26 1.64 -0.37 -0.55
C GLY A 26 0.99 0.37 -1.71
N GLY A 27 1.76 0.50 -2.79
CA GLY A 27 1.40 1.33 -3.93
C GLY A 27 1.72 2.79 -3.69
N HIS A 28 1.35 3.64 -4.63
CA HIS A 28 1.64 5.07 -4.57
C HIS A 28 0.56 5.87 -5.30
N HIS A 29 -0.03 6.87 -4.63
CA HIS A 29 -1.15 7.66 -5.17
C HIS A 29 -2.25 6.77 -5.75
N PHE A 30 -2.50 6.87 -7.06
CA PHE A 30 -3.46 6.04 -7.77
C PHE A 30 -2.80 4.90 -8.55
N ALA A 31 -1.66 4.41 -8.07
CA ALA A 31 -0.99 3.24 -8.63
C ALA A 31 -0.91 2.10 -7.60
N ARG A 32 -1.53 0.98 -7.91
CA ARG A 32 -1.48 -0.29 -7.16
C ARG A 32 -1.92 -0.20 -5.69
N LEU A 33 -2.86 0.69 -5.36
CA LEU A 33 -3.48 0.61 -4.03
C LEU A 33 -4.21 -0.72 -3.87
N PRO A 34 -4.07 -1.42 -2.75
CA PRO A 34 -4.71 -2.72 -2.53
C PRO A 34 -6.21 -2.57 -2.19
N ILE A 35 -7.01 -1.95 -3.10
CA ILE A 35 -8.39 -1.53 -2.85
C ILE A 35 -9.29 -2.70 -2.44
N ALA A 36 -9.20 -3.82 -3.15
CA ALA A 36 -9.99 -5.01 -2.81
C ALA A 36 -9.65 -5.55 -1.41
N LEU A 37 -8.35 -5.55 -1.04
CA LEU A 37 -7.91 -5.98 0.29
C LEU A 37 -8.33 -4.96 1.37
N ILE A 38 -8.21 -3.67 1.11
CA ILE A 38 -8.69 -2.61 2.01
C ILE A 38 -10.18 -2.80 2.28
N ASN A 39 -11.00 -2.96 1.23
CA ASN A 39 -12.42 -3.21 1.37
C ASN A 39 -12.73 -4.48 2.16
N ALA A 40 -12.00 -5.57 1.92
CA ALA A 40 -12.16 -6.82 2.67
C ALA A 40 -11.81 -6.67 4.16
N VAL A 41 -10.79 -5.87 4.48
CA VAL A 41 -10.44 -5.52 5.85
C VAL A 41 -11.55 -4.67 6.48
N LEU A 42 -11.99 -3.62 5.80
CA LEU A 42 -13.02 -2.69 6.30
C LEU A 42 -14.39 -3.34 6.49
N LYS A 43 -14.74 -4.36 5.71
CA LYS A 43 -15.95 -5.18 5.93
C LYS A 43 -15.96 -5.88 7.29
N LYS A 44 -14.80 -6.12 7.91
CA LYS A 44 -14.69 -6.67 9.26
C LYS A 44 -14.75 -5.61 10.36
N ASN A 45 -14.82 -4.33 9.97
CA ASN A 45 -14.92 -3.18 10.87
C ASN A 45 -13.83 -3.14 11.97
N PRO A 46 -12.53 -3.32 11.63
CA PRO A 46 -11.47 -3.27 12.62
C PRO A 46 -11.41 -1.89 13.26
N LYS A 47 -11.00 -1.83 14.53
CA LYS A 47 -10.91 -0.58 15.30
C LYS A 47 -9.50 -0.36 15.82
N ASN A 48 -9.22 0.90 16.10
CA ASN A 48 -7.97 1.34 16.73
C ASN A 48 -6.72 0.98 15.91
N LEU A 49 -6.80 1.04 14.58
CA LEU A 49 -5.65 0.79 13.72
C LEU A 49 -4.66 1.95 13.77
N GLU A 50 -3.38 1.65 13.62
CA GLU A 50 -2.33 2.61 13.33
C GLU A 50 -2.02 2.56 11.84
N PHE A 51 -2.29 3.66 11.13
CA PHE A 51 -2.11 3.75 9.68
C PHE A 51 -0.71 4.29 9.35
N ILE A 52 0.06 3.57 8.54
CA ILE A 52 1.42 3.91 8.16
C ILE A 52 1.53 3.87 6.64
N SER A 53 1.90 4.99 6.02
CA SER A 53 2.13 5.05 4.57
C SER A 53 3.00 6.25 4.19
N TRP A 54 3.59 6.20 3.01
CA TRP A 54 4.21 7.39 2.44
C TRP A 54 3.16 8.46 2.17
N SER A 55 2.09 8.09 1.48
CA SER A 55 0.97 8.96 1.15
C SER A 55 -0.31 8.39 1.72
N GLY A 56 -1.05 9.19 2.50
CA GLY A 56 -2.36 8.79 3.02
C GLY A 56 -3.37 8.59 1.91
N GLY A 57 -3.63 9.64 1.16
CA GLY A 57 -4.50 9.65 -0.02
C GLY A 57 -5.81 8.87 0.14
N LEU A 58 -6.23 8.24 -0.95
CA LEU A 58 -7.47 7.46 -1.00
C LEU A 58 -7.53 6.34 0.04
N ALA A 59 -6.42 5.63 0.27
CA ALA A 59 -6.42 4.53 1.24
C ALA A 59 -6.74 5.03 2.66
N LEU A 60 -6.12 6.13 3.09
CA LEU A 60 -6.39 6.72 4.41
C LEU A 60 -7.85 7.20 4.51
N GLU A 61 -8.39 7.85 3.47
CA GLU A 61 -9.79 8.29 3.44
C GLU A 61 -10.75 7.14 3.71
N LEU A 62 -10.56 5.99 3.04
CA LEU A 62 -11.41 4.81 3.22
C LEU A 62 -11.40 4.30 4.67
N PHE A 63 -10.23 4.27 5.31
CA PHE A 63 -10.11 3.84 6.71
C PHE A 63 -10.68 4.86 7.70
N LEU A 64 -10.50 6.16 7.45
CA LEU A 64 -11.04 7.24 8.29
C LEU A 64 -12.56 7.28 8.27
N GLN A 65 -13.18 7.15 7.09
CA GLN A 65 -14.63 7.12 6.93
C GLN A 65 -15.31 5.93 7.67
N LYS A 66 -14.55 4.87 7.98
CA LYS A 66 -15.01 3.73 8.79
C LYS A 66 -14.67 3.86 10.28
N ASN A 67 -14.12 4.99 10.71
CA ASN A 67 -13.68 5.20 12.09
C ASN A 67 -12.80 4.04 12.58
N SER A 68 -11.88 3.60 11.73
CA SER A 68 -11.01 2.45 11.98
C SER A 68 -9.65 2.84 12.56
N VAL A 69 -9.22 4.11 12.40
CA VAL A 69 -7.87 4.59 12.70
C VAL A 69 -7.84 5.32 14.04
N LYS A 70 -6.83 5.03 14.86
CA LYS A 70 -6.51 5.75 16.11
C LYS A 70 -5.23 6.58 16.05
N LYS A 71 -4.36 6.33 15.06
CA LYS A 71 -3.08 7.04 14.88
C LYS A 71 -2.67 7.00 13.42
N ILE A 72 -2.13 8.09 12.92
CA ILE A 72 -1.71 8.26 11.53
C ILE A 72 -0.22 8.58 11.50
N GLN A 73 0.53 7.90 10.64
CA GLN A 73 1.94 8.13 10.37
C GLN A 73 2.17 8.20 8.85
N ILE A 74 2.36 9.40 8.33
CA ILE A 74 2.45 9.66 6.87
C ILE A 74 3.42 10.81 6.60
N CYS A 75 3.83 10.97 5.34
CA CYS A 75 4.59 12.14 4.89
C CYS A 75 3.67 13.23 4.31
N PHE A 76 2.54 12.85 3.75
CA PHE A 76 1.52 13.78 3.25
C PHE A 76 0.22 13.04 2.92
N SER A 77 -0.86 13.78 2.64
CA SER A 77 -2.11 13.22 2.14
C SER A 77 -2.82 14.17 1.20
N SER A 78 -3.16 13.70 0.01
CA SER A 78 -4.00 14.39 -0.96
C SER A 78 -4.71 13.37 -1.86
N LEU A 79 -5.72 13.81 -2.59
CA LEU A 79 -6.37 13.03 -3.64
C LEU A 79 -5.85 13.44 -5.04
N ASP A 80 -4.61 13.92 -5.08
CA ASP A 80 -3.90 14.30 -6.30
C ASP A 80 -4.68 15.37 -7.10
N ILE A 81 -5.03 15.10 -8.37
CA ILE A 81 -5.80 16.03 -9.21
C ILE A 81 -7.20 16.36 -8.66
N PHE A 82 -7.72 15.59 -7.73
CA PHE A 82 -9.01 15.85 -7.08
C PHE A 82 -8.88 16.72 -5.82
N GLY A 83 -7.67 17.18 -5.49
CA GLY A 83 -7.42 18.11 -4.41
C GLY A 83 -7.18 17.47 -3.05
N LEU A 84 -7.64 18.13 -1.99
CA LEU A 84 -7.40 17.71 -0.61
C LEU A 84 -8.28 16.50 -0.22
N ALA A 85 -7.71 15.63 0.60
CA ALA A 85 -8.40 14.51 1.22
C ALA A 85 -9.36 15.02 2.32
N PRO A 86 -10.69 15.01 2.13
CA PRO A 86 -11.62 15.79 2.96
C PRO A 86 -11.72 15.26 4.40
N THR A 87 -11.74 13.93 4.59
CA THR A 87 -11.83 13.37 5.94
C THR A 87 -10.54 13.57 6.71
N PHE A 88 -9.39 13.39 6.04
CA PHE A 88 -8.08 13.65 6.66
C PHE A 88 -7.93 15.13 7.02
N ARG A 89 -8.34 16.04 6.14
CA ARG A 89 -8.35 17.48 6.43
C ARG A 89 -9.13 17.78 7.70
N LYS A 90 -10.35 17.25 7.83
CA LYS A 90 -11.16 17.40 9.03
C LYS A 90 -10.46 16.86 10.27
N VAL A 91 -9.84 15.68 10.19
CA VAL A 91 -9.05 15.10 11.30
C VAL A 91 -7.95 16.04 11.75
N CYS A 92 -7.24 16.71 10.83
CA CYS A 92 -6.18 17.68 11.15
C CYS A 92 -6.75 18.95 11.78
N GLU A 93 -7.85 19.49 11.25
CA GLU A 93 -8.52 20.68 11.78
C GLU A 93 -9.06 20.44 13.20
N ASP A 94 -9.72 19.31 13.42
CA ASP A 94 -10.33 18.92 14.69
C ASP A 94 -9.31 18.31 15.69
N GLN A 95 -8.08 18.00 15.26
CA GLN A 95 -7.05 17.28 16.02
C GLN A 95 -7.59 16.00 16.68
N SER A 96 -8.55 15.34 16.01
CA SER A 96 -9.31 14.21 16.56
C SER A 96 -8.52 12.89 16.58
N ILE A 97 -7.47 12.78 15.75
CA ILE A 97 -6.58 11.61 15.69
C ILE A 97 -5.14 12.11 15.67
N PRO A 98 -4.23 11.57 16.51
CA PRO A 98 -2.82 11.92 16.49
C PRO A 98 -2.19 11.63 15.11
N VAL A 99 -1.54 12.65 14.53
CA VAL A 99 -0.82 12.55 13.26
C VAL A 99 0.67 12.77 13.54
N ILE A 100 1.50 11.81 13.13
CA ILE A 100 2.94 12.00 13.01
C ILE A 100 3.23 12.30 11.54
N ASP A 101 3.60 13.54 11.30
CA ASP A 101 3.98 14.02 9.96
C ASP A 101 5.48 13.79 9.77
N TRP A 102 5.82 12.77 9.00
CA TRP A 102 7.18 12.35 8.74
C TRP A 102 7.80 13.15 7.59
N SER A 103 9.08 13.48 7.72
CA SER A 103 9.84 13.72 6.50
C SER A 103 10.00 12.39 5.74
N ALA A 104 10.03 12.45 4.40
CA ALA A 104 10.19 11.25 3.58
C ALA A 104 11.44 10.44 3.97
N LEU A 105 12.57 11.13 4.18
CA LEU A 105 13.81 10.48 4.61
C LEU A 105 13.69 9.89 6.02
N GLY A 106 13.02 10.59 6.94
CA GLY A 106 12.79 10.10 8.31
C GLY A 106 11.99 8.79 8.32
N LEU A 107 10.91 8.72 7.57
CA LEU A 107 10.10 7.50 7.45
C LEU A 107 10.89 6.34 6.84
N ILE A 108 11.65 6.61 5.76
CA ILE A 108 12.53 5.59 5.15
C ILE A 108 13.53 5.05 6.17
N LYS A 109 14.17 5.93 6.95
CA LYS A 109 15.16 5.56 7.95
C LYS A 109 14.54 4.73 9.08
N ALA A 110 13.38 5.13 9.58
CA ALA A 110 12.65 4.40 10.63
C ALA A 110 12.25 2.97 10.17
N LEU A 111 11.76 2.84 8.94
CA LEU A 111 11.43 1.54 8.35
C LEU A 111 12.69 0.68 8.09
N ARG A 112 13.80 1.28 7.66
CA ARG A 112 15.08 0.56 7.49
C ARG A 112 15.65 0.08 8.81
N ALA A 113 15.55 0.88 9.87
CA ALA A 113 15.92 0.44 11.20
C ALA A 113 15.16 -0.83 11.60
N SER A 114 13.84 -0.86 11.33
CA SER A 114 13.01 -2.06 11.54
C SER A 114 13.45 -3.24 10.68
N GLN A 115 13.73 -3.02 9.40
CA GLN A 115 14.19 -4.05 8.48
C GLN A 115 15.53 -4.68 8.91
N GLN A 116 16.42 -3.87 9.50
CA GLN A 116 17.73 -4.31 9.99
C GLN A 116 17.68 -4.84 11.43
N ASN A 117 16.50 -4.79 12.06
CA ASN A 117 16.31 -5.16 13.47
C ASN A 117 17.20 -4.37 14.44
N ILE A 118 17.38 -3.06 14.18
CA ILE A 118 18.05 -2.11 15.07
C ILE A 118 17.05 -1.14 15.65
N ASP A 119 17.33 -0.57 16.83
CA ASP A 119 16.36 0.25 17.57
C ASP A 119 16.16 1.63 16.96
N SER A 120 17.17 2.17 16.26
CA SER A 120 17.14 3.50 15.67
C SER A 120 18.15 3.64 14.53
N GLU A 121 17.92 4.63 13.67
CA GLU A 121 18.84 5.03 12.60
C GLU A 121 19.11 6.53 12.65
N ILE A 122 20.33 6.92 12.21
CA ILE A 122 20.81 8.29 12.19
C ILE A 122 20.83 8.81 10.77
N PHE A 123 20.45 10.07 10.59
CA PHE A 123 20.57 10.77 9.30
C PHE A 123 20.82 12.27 9.53
N GLN A 124 21.22 12.97 8.49
CA GLN A 124 21.47 14.40 8.58
C GLN A 124 20.18 15.14 8.99
N TYR A 125 20.28 15.97 10.03
CA TYR A 125 19.13 16.76 10.51
C TYR A 125 18.62 17.68 9.39
N PRO A 126 17.30 17.75 9.17
CA PRO A 126 16.71 18.56 8.10
C PRO A 126 16.69 20.04 8.48
N TRP A 127 17.81 20.71 8.31
CA TRP A 127 17.95 22.13 8.56
C TRP A 127 17.00 22.97 7.70
N GLY A 128 16.54 24.08 8.25
CA GLY A 128 15.61 25.00 7.58
C GLY A 128 14.14 24.56 7.63
N SER A 129 13.83 23.53 8.43
CA SER A 129 12.47 23.08 8.70
C SER A 129 12.25 22.93 10.20
N ASP A 130 11.09 23.35 10.69
CA ASP A 130 10.62 23.11 12.06
C ASP A 130 9.84 21.80 12.23
N LEU A 131 9.68 21.03 11.14
CA LEU A 131 8.97 19.75 11.12
C LEU A 131 9.44 18.78 12.22
N PRO A 132 10.74 18.53 12.42
CA PRO A 132 11.20 17.61 13.45
C PRO A 132 10.83 18.04 14.87
N ASP A 133 10.83 19.34 15.12
CA ASP A 133 10.55 19.90 16.44
C ASP A 133 9.04 19.90 16.75
N LYS A 134 8.19 20.04 15.71
CA LYS A 134 6.73 20.06 15.87
C LYS A 134 6.08 18.68 15.88
N THR A 135 6.64 17.72 15.15
CA THR A 135 6.02 16.40 14.99
C THR A 135 6.66 15.28 15.79
N ASN A 136 7.80 15.57 16.45
CA ASN A 136 8.54 14.63 17.30
C ASN A 136 8.88 13.28 16.62
N PHE A 137 8.99 13.25 15.27
CA PHE A 137 9.35 12.02 14.59
C PHE A 137 10.83 11.64 14.78
N CYS A 138 11.68 12.58 15.17
CA CYS A 138 13.11 12.34 15.43
C CYS A 138 13.59 13.14 16.64
N LYS A 139 14.76 12.75 17.15
CA LYS A 139 15.52 13.50 18.18
C LYS A 139 16.80 14.06 17.59
N LYS A 140 17.22 15.23 18.07
CA LYS A 140 18.52 15.81 17.73
C LYS A 140 19.64 15.06 18.44
N PHE A 141 20.71 14.76 17.73
CA PHE A 141 21.95 14.19 18.26
C PHE A 141 23.12 15.03 17.79
N LYS A 142 23.92 15.53 18.73
CA LYS A 142 25.17 16.23 18.43
C LYS A 142 26.33 15.25 18.54
N ASP A 143 27.05 15.05 17.45
CA ASP A 143 28.26 14.24 17.46
C ASP A 143 29.32 14.90 18.35
N PRO A 144 29.80 14.23 19.40
CA PRO A 144 30.75 14.81 20.34
C PRO A 144 32.14 15.09 19.72
N LYS A 145 32.47 14.41 18.60
CA LYS A 145 33.77 14.57 17.94
C LYS A 145 33.78 15.71 16.92
N THR A 146 32.74 15.76 16.10
CA THR A 146 32.67 16.72 14.97
C THR A 146 31.82 17.96 15.27
N GLY A 147 30.97 17.89 16.30
CA GLY A 147 29.99 18.93 16.61
C GLY A 147 28.79 18.97 15.65
N ASN A 148 28.75 18.10 14.65
CA ASN A 148 27.65 18.03 13.68
C ASN A 148 26.36 17.58 14.36
N ILE A 149 25.24 18.09 13.86
CA ILE A 149 23.92 17.73 14.37
C ILE A 149 23.24 16.78 13.37
N PHE A 150 22.79 15.66 13.92
CA PHE A 150 22.06 14.61 13.20
C PHE A 150 20.65 14.46 13.78
N ALA A 151 19.78 13.82 13.01
CA ALA A 151 18.50 13.31 13.49
C ALA A 151 18.62 11.83 13.80
N ILE A 152 18.06 11.38 14.92
CA ILE A 152 17.88 9.97 15.28
C ILE A 152 16.39 9.67 15.18
N VAL A 153 16.03 8.66 14.40
CA VAL A 153 14.65 8.15 14.32
C VAL A 153 14.56 6.78 14.95
N PRO A 154 13.51 6.50 15.73
CA PRO A 154 13.26 5.16 16.25
C PRO A 154 12.86 4.21 15.13
N SER A 155 13.10 2.93 15.33
CA SER A 155 12.61 1.85 14.48
C SER A 155 11.08 1.89 14.40
N LEU A 156 10.53 1.81 13.19
CA LEU A 156 9.09 1.76 12.95
C LEU A 156 8.68 0.37 12.42
N LYS A 157 8.17 -0.45 13.32
CA LYS A 157 7.68 -1.80 12.99
C LYS A 157 6.24 -1.75 12.49
N VAL A 158 5.96 -2.50 11.42
CA VAL A 158 4.63 -2.62 10.84
C VAL A 158 4.11 -4.05 11.09
N GLU A 159 2.90 -4.18 11.64
CA GLU A 159 2.36 -5.52 11.87
C GLU A 159 1.85 -6.16 10.58
N ASN A 160 1.05 -5.44 9.80
CA ASN A 160 0.47 -5.96 8.57
C ASN A 160 0.71 -5.00 7.40
N PHE A 161 1.38 -5.45 6.37
CA PHE A 161 1.58 -4.70 5.13
C PHE A 161 0.60 -5.19 4.07
N LEU A 162 -0.29 -4.30 3.63
CA LEU A 162 -1.28 -4.56 2.59
C LEU A 162 -0.72 -4.11 1.25
N LEU A 163 -0.54 -5.02 0.31
CA LEU A 163 0.06 -4.78 -0.98
C LEU A 163 -0.82 -5.34 -2.11
N HIS A 164 -0.93 -4.59 -3.20
CA HIS A 164 -1.36 -5.14 -4.48
C HIS A 164 -0.18 -5.19 -5.44
N ALA A 165 0.03 -6.35 -6.05
CA ALA A 165 1.11 -6.58 -7.00
C ALA A 165 0.56 -7.08 -8.33
N THR A 166 1.38 -6.97 -9.38
CA THR A 166 0.98 -7.29 -10.74
C THR A 166 0.77 -8.78 -10.91
N ARG A 167 1.73 -9.60 -10.46
CA ARG A 167 1.64 -11.06 -10.57
C ARG A 167 2.48 -11.76 -9.50
N ALA A 168 2.19 -13.05 -9.30
CA ALA A 168 3.00 -13.93 -8.46
C ALA A 168 3.20 -15.29 -9.13
N ASP A 169 4.26 -16.01 -8.76
CA ASP A 169 4.46 -17.38 -9.18
C ASP A 169 3.79 -18.38 -8.19
N GLU A 170 3.76 -19.67 -8.58
CA GLU A 170 3.18 -20.72 -7.76
C GLU A 170 3.86 -20.91 -6.40
N ASP A 171 5.10 -20.50 -6.26
CA ASP A 171 5.87 -20.58 -5.02
C ASP A 171 5.60 -19.41 -4.06
N GLY A 172 5.08 -18.29 -4.58
CA GLY A 172 4.77 -17.09 -3.83
C GLY A 172 5.80 -15.96 -3.97
N ASN A 173 6.67 -15.97 -4.98
CA ASN A 173 7.42 -14.79 -5.37
C ASN A 173 6.49 -13.81 -6.06
N VAL A 174 6.63 -12.54 -5.73
CA VAL A 174 5.70 -11.48 -6.14
C VAL A 174 6.41 -10.45 -6.99
N GLU A 175 5.82 -10.09 -8.13
CA GLU A 175 6.37 -9.07 -9.03
C GLU A 175 5.51 -7.81 -9.04
N ILE A 176 6.18 -6.67 -8.90
CA ILE A 176 5.61 -5.33 -8.87
C ILE A 176 6.04 -4.60 -10.14
N HIS A 177 5.08 -4.18 -10.97
CA HIS A 177 5.31 -3.26 -12.08
C HIS A 177 4.93 -1.83 -11.69
N GLY A 178 5.61 -0.85 -12.29
CA GLY A 178 5.38 0.57 -12.04
C GLY A 178 6.06 1.10 -10.76
N PRO A 179 5.58 2.22 -10.20
CA PRO A 179 6.21 2.88 -9.06
C PRO A 179 6.21 1.98 -7.82
N ARG A 180 7.37 1.81 -7.20
CA ARG A 180 7.52 0.97 -6.01
C ARG A 180 7.30 1.72 -4.70
N ALA A 181 7.52 3.05 -4.73
CA ALA A 181 7.51 3.88 -3.52
C ALA A 181 8.29 3.21 -2.37
N LEU A 182 7.61 2.89 -1.28
CA LEU A 182 8.21 2.21 -0.12
C LEU A 182 7.96 0.69 -0.11
N ASP A 183 7.36 0.08 -1.13
CA ASP A 183 6.89 -1.31 -1.07
C ASP A 183 7.94 -2.30 -0.58
N THR A 184 9.17 -2.23 -1.11
CA THR A 184 10.25 -3.15 -0.73
C THR A 184 10.80 -2.90 0.68
N ILE A 185 10.86 -1.64 1.10
CA ILE A 185 11.31 -1.26 2.45
C ILE A 185 10.22 -1.63 3.47
N MET A 186 8.97 -1.31 3.15
CA MET A 186 7.81 -1.65 3.98
C MET A 186 7.68 -3.16 4.17
N ALA A 187 7.88 -3.95 3.10
CA ALA A 187 7.88 -5.41 3.19
C ALA A 187 8.94 -5.92 4.18
N GLY A 188 10.17 -5.37 4.11
CA GLY A 188 11.23 -5.75 5.05
C GLY A 188 11.00 -5.30 6.50
N ALA A 189 10.23 -4.24 6.71
CA ALA A 189 9.88 -3.70 8.03
C ALA A 189 8.63 -4.34 8.67
N SER A 190 7.95 -5.22 7.93
CA SER A 190 6.63 -5.74 8.33
C SER A 190 6.69 -7.17 8.81
N LYS A 191 5.85 -7.48 9.82
CA LYS A 191 5.68 -8.84 10.33
C LYS A 191 4.91 -9.73 9.35
N ASN A 192 3.80 -9.23 8.82
CA ASN A 192 2.95 -9.95 7.87
C ASN A 192 2.86 -9.15 6.57
N ILE A 193 3.20 -9.77 5.45
CA ILE A 193 3.06 -9.19 4.11
C ILE A 193 1.89 -9.90 3.42
N LEU A 194 0.79 -9.17 3.24
CA LEU A 194 -0.49 -9.64 2.72
C LEU A 194 -0.68 -9.10 1.31
N VAL A 195 -0.67 -9.98 0.33
CA VAL A 195 -0.61 -9.58 -1.08
C VAL A 195 -1.84 -10.02 -1.85
N THR A 196 -2.44 -9.08 -2.58
CA THR A 196 -3.33 -9.41 -3.69
C THR A 196 -2.56 -9.28 -5.00
N VAL A 197 -2.82 -10.15 -5.96
CA VAL A 197 -2.20 -10.11 -7.29
C VAL A 197 -3.25 -10.20 -8.38
N ASP A 198 -3.02 -9.51 -9.49
CA ASP A 198 -3.91 -9.62 -10.64
C ASP A 198 -3.86 -11.00 -11.27
N LYS A 199 -2.69 -11.67 -11.23
CA LYS A 199 -2.51 -12.95 -11.92
C LYS A 199 -1.45 -13.81 -11.26
N ILE A 200 -1.72 -15.13 -11.22
CA ILE A 200 -0.74 -16.16 -10.88
C ILE A 200 -0.17 -16.72 -12.18
N VAL A 201 1.14 -16.81 -12.28
CA VAL A 201 1.88 -17.37 -13.43
C VAL A 201 2.81 -18.47 -12.97
N SER A 202 3.38 -19.25 -13.92
CA SER A 202 4.43 -20.20 -13.55
C SER A 202 5.72 -19.46 -13.18
N ARG A 203 6.54 -20.06 -12.31
CA ARG A 203 7.87 -19.55 -11.98
C ARG A 203 8.73 -19.32 -13.23
N GLN A 204 8.65 -20.24 -14.17
CA GLN A 204 9.38 -20.11 -15.44
C GLN A 204 8.92 -18.88 -16.22
N THR A 205 7.61 -18.60 -16.25
CA THR A 205 7.06 -17.40 -16.88
C THR A 205 7.50 -16.14 -16.12
N LEU A 206 7.45 -16.15 -14.79
CA LEU A 206 7.87 -15.00 -13.97
C LEU A 206 9.32 -14.63 -14.25
N ILE A 207 10.23 -15.62 -14.26
CA ILE A 207 11.67 -15.40 -14.53
C ILE A 207 11.91 -14.94 -15.97
N LYS A 208 11.32 -15.62 -16.96
CA LYS A 208 11.54 -15.33 -18.38
C LYS A 208 11.01 -13.96 -18.80
N GLU A 209 9.88 -13.56 -18.24
CA GLU A 209 9.15 -12.35 -18.63
C GLU A 209 9.26 -11.26 -17.56
N GLN A 210 10.23 -11.35 -16.63
CA GLN A 210 10.39 -10.37 -15.56
C GLN A 210 10.65 -8.97 -16.13
N ARG A 211 9.85 -8.00 -15.69
CA ARG A 211 9.97 -6.58 -16.07
C ARG A 211 9.89 -5.64 -14.87
N GLY A 212 9.50 -6.16 -13.73
CA GLY A 212 9.30 -5.42 -12.50
C GLY A 212 10.28 -5.81 -11.40
N SER A 213 10.02 -5.27 -10.23
CA SER A 213 10.76 -5.62 -9.02
C SER A 213 10.17 -6.86 -8.37
N LEU A 214 11.03 -7.74 -7.87
CA LEU A 214 10.62 -8.93 -7.16
C LEU A 214 10.69 -8.74 -5.65
N ILE A 215 9.67 -9.25 -4.96
CA ILE A 215 9.70 -9.54 -3.52
C ILE A 215 9.71 -11.06 -3.39
N SER A 216 10.76 -11.58 -2.75
CA SER A 216 10.94 -13.02 -2.56
C SER A 216 9.80 -13.59 -1.72
N LYS A 217 9.40 -14.84 -2.07
CA LYS A 217 8.45 -15.63 -1.27
C LYS A 217 8.79 -15.72 0.21
N ASN A 218 10.07 -15.57 0.58
CA ASN A 218 10.50 -15.65 1.98
C ASN A 218 9.93 -14.51 2.85
N PHE A 219 9.65 -13.35 2.25
CA PHE A 219 9.01 -12.23 2.94
C PHE A 219 7.48 -12.34 2.96
N ILE A 220 6.89 -13.00 1.96
CA ILE A 220 5.43 -13.03 1.79
C ILE A 220 4.77 -13.96 2.80
N THR A 221 3.78 -13.46 3.53
CA THR A 221 2.99 -14.24 4.49
C THR A 221 1.85 -14.95 3.78
N ALA A 222 1.03 -14.23 3.02
CA ALA A 222 -0.10 -14.81 2.32
C ALA A 222 -0.45 -14.04 1.04
N ILE A 223 -1.00 -14.75 0.04
CA ILE A 223 -1.34 -14.23 -1.28
C ILE A 223 -2.76 -14.63 -1.66
N ALA A 224 -3.50 -13.71 -2.28
CA ALA A 224 -4.76 -14.01 -2.95
C ALA A 224 -4.73 -13.52 -4.40
N GLU A 225 -5.12 -14.35 -5.34
CA GLU A 225 -5.37 -13.89 -6.70
C GLU A 225 -6.66 -13.08 -6.72
N CYS A 226 -6.55 -11.83 -7.13
CA CYS A 226 -7.63 -10.85 -7.15
C CYS A 226 -7.48 -9.95 -8.39
N PRO A 227 -7.90 -10.42 -9.58
CA PRO A 227 -7.89 -9.59 -10.78
C PRO A 227 -8.62 -8.27 -10.53
N PHE A 228 -8.03 -7.16 -10.97
CA PHE A 228 -8.50 -5.80 -10.70
C PHE A 228 -8.50 -5.42 -9.20
N GLY A 229 -7.66 -6.05 -8.39
CA GLY A 229 -7.61 -5.79 -6.96
C GLY A 229 -7.15 -4.38 -6.56
N ALA A 230 -6.54 -3.63 -7.49
CA ALA A 230 -6.21 -2.22 -7.29
C ALA A 230 -7.26 -1.27 -7.86
N TYR A 231 -8.23 -1.72 -8.66
CA TYR A 231 -9.22 -0.83 -9.30
C TYR A 231 -9.97 0.00 -8.25
N PRO A 232 -10.19 1.31 -8.49
CA PRO A 232 -10.00 2.09 -9.72
C PRO A 232 -8.58 2.66 -9.93
N THR A 233 -7.61 2.34 -9.08
CA THR A 233 -6.21 2.71 -9.30
C THR A 233 -5.55 1.76 -10.31
N SER A 234 -4.42 2.15 -10.88
CA SER A 234 -3.76 1.37 -11.93
C SER A 234 -3.07 0.11 -11.41
N SER A 235 -2.94 -0.89 -12.28
CA SER A 235 -1.99 -2.00 -12.14
C SER A 235 -1.41 -2.32 -13.53
N VAL A 236 -0.34 -1.64 -13.86
CA VAL A 236 0.30 -1.84 -15.17
C VAL A 236 0.98 -3.22 -15.21
N PRO A 237 0.99 -3.91 -16.38
CA PRO A 237 0.52 -3.45 -17.70
C PRO A 237 -0.95 -3.80 -18.00
N TYR A 238 -1.75 -4.18 -17.03
CA TYR A 238 -3.10 -4.71 -17.25
C TYR A 238 -4.14 -3.60 -17.39
N TYR A 239 -4.10 -2.60 -16.52
CA TYR A 239 -5.03 -1.46 -16.55
C TYR A 239 -4.39 -0.20 -15.98
N ILE A 240 -4.91 0.93 -16.43
CA ILE A 240 -4.55 2.27 -15.96
C ILE A 240 -5.58 2.76 -14.94
N THR A 241 -5.28 3.87 -14.29
CA THR A 241 -6.21 4.53 -13.37
C THR A 241 -7.50 4.95 -14.09
N ASP A 242 -8.64 4.61 -13.52
CA ASP A 242 -9.95 5.06 -14.00
C ASP A 242 -10.32 6.38 -13.28
N TYR A 243 -9.84 7.50 -13.85
CA TYR A 243 -10.10 8.82 -13.30
C TYR A 243 -11.58 9.22 -13.34
N GLU A 244 -12.35 8.69 -14.28
CA GLU A 244 -13.79 8.94 -14.34
C GLU A 244 -14.52 8.30 -13.15
N ASP A 245 -14.15 7.05 -12.83
CA ASP A 245 -14.76 6.36 -11.69
C ASP A 245 -14.31 6.93 -10.35
N LEU A 246 -13.02 7.34 -10.24
CA LEU A 246 -12.52 8.09 -9.08
C LEU A 246 -13.25 9.41 -8.90
N GLY A 247 -13.44 10.20 -9.98
CA GLY A 247 -14.17 11.47 -9.93
C GLY A 247 -15.59 11.27 -9.39
N LYS A 248 -16.33 10.31 -9.95
CA LYS A 248 -17.67 9.96 -9.45
C LYS A 248 -17.66 9.51 -7.99
N ALA A 249 -16.66 8.73 -7.57
CA ALA A 249 -16.55 8.30 -6.19
C ALA A 249 -16.31 9.47 -5.23
N PHE A 250 -15.52 10.46 -5.64
CA PHE A 250 -15.18 11.64 -4.82
C PHE A 250 -16.29 12.70 -4.79
N GLU A 251 -17.25 12.66 -5.72
CA GLU A 251 -18.49 13.47 -5.64
C GLU A 251 -19.39 13.05 -4.48
N HIS A 252 -19.19 11.84 -3.93
CA HIS A 252 -19.96 11.32 -2.81
C HIS A 252 -19.26 11.57 -1.48
N SER A 253 -20.03 11.83 -0.44
CA SER A 253 -19.54 11.86 0.94
C SER A 253 -20.42 10.95 1.81
N PRO A 254 -19.91 9.82 2.28
CA PRO A 254 -18.54 9.30 2.16
C PRO A 254 -18.16 8.82 0.74
N ILE A 255 -16.85 8.77 0.46
CA ILE A 255 -16.31 8.24 -0.79
C ILE A 255 -16.70 6.77 -0.94
N LEU A 256 -17.33 6.43 -2.07
CA LEU A 256 -17.81 5.09 -2.35
C LEU A 256 -16.97 4.42 -3.44
N ILE A 257 -16.05 3.56 -3.03
CA ILE A 257 -15.31 2.70 -3.95
C ILE A 257 -15.70 1.25 -3.67
N GLY A 258 -16.44 0.67 -4.62
CA GLY A 258 -16.89 -0.71 -4.53
C GLY A 258 -15.80 -1.73 -4.89
N ASP A 259 -16.11 -3.00 -4.66
CA ASP A 259 -15.28 -4.14 -5.10
C ASP A 259 -15.47 -4.47 -6.60
N SER A 260 -16.47 -3.87 -7.23
CA SER A 260 -16.83 -4.11 -8.63
C SER A 260 -16.30 -3.01 -9.53
N PHE A 261 -15.60 -3.39 -10.57
CA PHE A 261 -15.22 -2.48 -11.65
C PHE A 261 -16.36 -2.38 -12.68
N LYS A 262 -16.43 -1.26 -13.36
CA LYS A 262 -17.44 -1.02 -14.38
C LYS A 262 -17.33 -1.99 -15.54
N LYS A 263 -18.44 -2.25 -16.20
CA LYS A 263 -18.49 -2.99 -17.46
C LYS A 263 -17.75 -2.28 -18.59
N ASN A 264 -17.58 -0.96 -18.49
CA ASN A 264 -16.79 -0.19 -19.44
C ASN A 264 -15.30 -0.52 -19.26
N LYS A 265 -14.70 -1.10 -20.28
CA LYS A 265 -13.31 -1.56 -20.30
C LYS A 265 -12.32 -0.50 -20.84
N SER A 266 -12.70 0.78 -20.86
CA SER A 266 -11.85 1.86 -21.39
C SER A 266 -10.53 2.02 -20.63
N PHE A 267 -10.49 1.66 -19.36
CA PHE A 267 -9.30 1.67 -18.51
C PHE A 267 -8.36 0.49 -18.77
N LEU A 268 -8.78 -0.54 -19.50
CA LEU A 268 -7.89 -1.62 -19.87
C LEU A 268 -6.87 -1.10 -20.87
N VAL A 269 -5.62 -1.48 -20.68
CA VAL A 269 -4.55 -1.10 -21.58
C VAL A 269 -4.84 -1.69 -22.96
N LYS A 270 -5.25 -0.84 -23.89
CA LYS A 270 -5.35 -1.15 -25.33
C LYS A 270 -3.94 -1.20 -25.89
N SER A 271 -3.20 -2.26 -25.66
CA SER A 271 -1.87 -2.41 -26.22
C SER A 271 -1.84 -3.66 -27.08
N ASN A 272 -1.00 -3.63 -28.12
CA ASN A 272 -0.54 -4.84 -28.80
C ASN A 272 0.32 -5.72 -27.88
N ASN A 273 0.32 -5.43 -26.58
CA ASN A 273 1.04 -6.16 -25.57
C ASN A 273 0.36 -7.52 -25.35
N LEU A 274 1.09 -8.57 -25.66
CA LEU A 274 0.64 -9.96 -25.54
C LEU A 274 0.17 -10.30 -24.12
N GLU A 275 0.76 -9.70 -23.10
CA GLU A 275 0.41 -9.90 -21.69
C GLU A 275 -0.96 -9.33 -21.33
N SER A 276 -1.25 -8.09 -21.76
CA SER A 276 -2.57 -7.47 -21.53
C SER A 276 -3.68 -8.28 -22.19
N ASN A 277 -3.44 -8.77 -23.41
CA ASN A 277 -4.39 -9.65 -24.10
C ASN A 277 -4.60 -10.98 -23.38
N LYS A 278 -3.53 -11.60 -22.88
CA LYS A 278 -3.61 -12.82 -22.06
C LYS A 278 -4.34 -12.57 -20.73
N PHE A 279 -4.13 -11.42 -20.10
CA PHE A 279 -4.83 -11.04 -18.87
C PHE A 279 -6.33 -10.86 -19.11
N ILE A 280 -6.72 -10.14 -20.16
CA ILE A 280 -8.12 -9.93 -20.52
C ILE A 280 -8.81 -11.27 -20.78
N ARG A 281 -8.16 -12.20 -21.49
CA ARG A 281 -8.69 -13.56 -21.72
C ARG A 281 -8.83 -14.34 -20.41
N HIS A 282 -7.81 -14.31 -19.55
CA HIS A 282 -7.84 -14.97 -18.24
C HIS A 282 -8.98 -14.43 -17.38
N PHE A 283 -9.15 -13.12 -17.32
CA PHE A 283 -10.24 -12.49 -16.62
C PHE A 283 -11.61 -12.89 -17.14
N ASN A 284 -11.84 -12.83 -18.45
CA ASN A 284 -13.11 -13.21 -19.07
C ASN A 284 -13.45 -14.68 -18.76
N ASN A 285 -12.46 -15.57 -18.77
CA ASN A 285 -12.64 -16.98 -18.43
C ASN A 285 -13.00 -17.19 -16.95
N LYS A 286 -12.44 -16.39 -16.02
CA LYS A 286 -12.78 -16.47 -14.60
C LYS A 286 -14.14 -15.86 -14.28
N LYS A 287 -14.53 -14.78 -14.94
CA LYS A 287 -15.83 -14.14 -14.75
C LYS A 287 -16.98 -15.10 -14.97
N ASN A 288 -16.84 -16.02 -15.94
CA ASN A 288 -17.82 -17.06 -16.22
C ASN A 288 -17.89 -18.17 -15.15
N ARG A 289 -17.00 -18.14 -14.12
CA ARG A 289 -16.98 -19.08 -12.98
C ARG A 289 -17.33 -18.42 -11.64
N ILE A 290 -17.49 -17.11 -11.62
CA ILE A 290 -17.74 -16.33 -10.39
C ILE A 290 -19.18 -15.75 -10.38
N LEU A 291 -19.89 -15.83 -11.49
CA LEU A 291 -21.32 -15.58 -11.62
C LEU A 291 -22.08 -16.90 -11.62
#